data_eedd47e09429ca9118dc63aaf8960b65
#
_entry.id   eedd47e09429ca9118dc63aaf8960b65
#
_cell.length_a   1.000
_cell.length_b   1.000
_cell.length_c   1.000
_cell.angle_alpha   90.00
_cell.angle_beta   90.00
_cell.angle_gamma   90.00
#
_symmetry.space_group_name_H-M   'P 1'
#
loop_
_entity.id
_entity.type
_entity.pdbx_description
1 polymer ?
#
loop_
_entity_poly.entity_id
_entity_poly.type
_entity_poly.pdbx_seq_one_letter_code
_entity_poly.pdbx_strand_id
1 'polypeptide(L)'
;MYELEFLPSAQKEFKKLDKVAQVKIKEKLLLLIENPDDLKNNIKALKGEYSGLFRLRVTNYRVIFRVEEEKVVITIVRVGHRKDIY
;
A
#
# COMPACT_ATOMS: atom_id res chain seq x y z
N MET A 1 -5.61 -13.10 8.95
CA MET A 1 -5.44 -11.63 8.90
C MET A 1 -3.97 -11.27 8.98
N TYR A 2 -3.53 -10.37 8.11
CA TYR A 2 -2.15 -9.89 8.14
C TYR A 2 -1.99 -8.74 9.13
N GLU A 3 -0.78 -8.58 9.65
CA GLU A 3 -0.42 -7.37 10.37
C GLU A 3 0.07 -6.32 9.37
N LEU A 4 -0.11 -5.05 9.69
CA LEU A 4 0.27 -3.94 8.83
C LEU A 4 1.45 -3.20 9.44
N GLU A 5 2.52 -3.02 8.65
CA GLU A 5 3.67 -2.24 9.05
C GLU A 5 4.01 -1.23 7.97
N PHE A 6 4.58 -0.10 8.37
CA PHE A 6 5.09 0.90 7.44
C PHE A 6 6.59 1.01 7.59
N LEU A 7 7.31 1.07 6.47
CA LEU A 7 8.69 1.52 6.53
C LEU A 7 8.72 2.98 7.01
N PRO A 8 9.76 3.41 7.72
CA PRO A 8 9.84 4.80 8.20
C PRO A 8 9.66 5.85 7.11
N SER A 9 10.24 5.62 5.93
CA SER A 9 10.08 6.54 4.80
C SER A 9 8.65 6.58 4.29
N ALA A 10 7.97 5.44 4.24
CA ALA A 10 6.57 5.37 3.82
C ALA A 10 5.66 6.06 4.84
N GLN A 11 5.96 5.93 6.11
CA GLN A 11 5.19 6.59 7.15
C GLN A 11 5.29 8.11 7.02
N LYS A 12 6.48 8.62 6.72
CA LYS A 12 6.68 10.05 6.47
C LYS A 12 5.89 10.51 5.24
N GLU A 13 5.91 9.72 4.17
CA GLU A 13 5.14 10.03 2.98
C GLU A 13 3.65 10.10 3.29
N PHE A 14 3.15 9.13 4.04
CA PHE A 14 1.74 9.08 4.42
C PHE A 14 1.33 10.31 5.23
N LYS A 15 2.14 10.70 6.20
CA LYS A 15 1.85 11.85 7.07
C LYS A 15 1.80 13.17 6.32
N LYS A 16 2.46 13.27 5.17
CA LYS A 16 2.46 14.50 4.34
C LYS A 16 1.19 14.66 3.52
N LEU A 17 0.38 13.61 3.40
CA LEU A 17 -0.85 13.67 2.63
C LEU A 17 -1.93 14.41 3.42
N ASP A 18 -2.90 14.98 2.68
CA ASP A 18 -4.04 15.60 3.36
C ASP A 18 -4.88 14.55 4.08
N LYS A 19 -5.73 15.00 4.99
CA LYS A 19 -6.51 14.09 5.83
C LYS A 19 -7.48 13.21 5.05
N VAL A 20 -8.08 13.75 3.99
CA VAL A 20 -9.02 12.97 3.17
C VAL A 20 -8.29 11.80 2.52
N ALA A 21 -7.10 12.06 1.97
CA ALA A 21 -6.29 11.02 1.37
C ALA A 21 -5.86 9.98 2.40
N GLN A 22 -5.43 10.44 3.59
CA GLN A 22 -5.02 9.53 4.66
C GLN A 22 -6.16 8.60 5.07
N VAL A 23 -7.37 9.12 5.22
CA VAL A 23 -8.55 8.32 5.60
C VAL A 23 -8.85 7.26 4.55
N LYS A 24 -8.87 7.66 3.27
CA LYS A 24 -9.16 6.72 2.17
C LYS A 24 -8.11 5.62 2.06
N ILE A 25 -6.85 5.98 2.18
CA ILE A 25 -5.76 5.01 2.12
C ILE A 25 -5.86 4.05 3.32
N LYS A 26 -6.08 4.59 4.50
CA LYS A 26 -6.19 3.77 5.71
C LYS A 26 -7.33 2.76 5.61
N GLU A 27 -8.49 3.18 5.10
CA GLU A 27 -9.62 2.28 4.88
C GLU A 27 -9.25 1.13 3.95
N LYS A 28 -8.56 1.44 2.87
CA LYS A 28 -8.13 0.41 1.91
C LYS A 28 -7.06 -0.50 2.49
N LEU A 29 -6.15 0.03 3.30
CA LEU A 29 -5.14 -0.80 3.95
C LEU A 29 -5.75 -1.76 4.97
N LEU A 30 -6.75 -1.31 5.71
CA LEU A 30 -7.47 -2.21 6.63
C LEU A 30 -8.19 -3.31 5.86
N LEU A 31 -8.81 -2.98 4.74
CA LEU A 31 -9.44 -3.96 3.89
C LEU A 31 -8.41 -4.93 3.31
N LEU A 32 -7.24 -4.43 2.95
CA LEU A 32 -6.15 -5.25 2.41
C LEU A 32 -5.72 -6.34 3.37
N ILE A 33 -5.64 -6.04 4.67
CA ILE A 33 -5.21 -7.02 5.67
C ILE A 33 -6.34 -7.96 6.09
N GLU A 34 -7.58 -7.55 5.95
CA GLU A 34 -8.72 -8.37 6.36
C GLU A 34 -9.34 -9.16 5.22
N ASN A 35 -9.47 -8.55 4.05
CA ASN A 35 -10.17 -9.17 2.93
C ASN A 35 -9.56 -8.71 1.60
N PRO A 36 -8.33 -9.16 1.29
CA PRO A 36 -7.62 -8.69 0.10
C PRO A 36 -8.35 -9.01 -1.22
N ASP A 37 -9.19 -10.02 -1.24
CA ASP A 37 -9.93 -10.37 -2.46
C ASP A 37 -10.85 -9.24 -2.92
N ASP A 38 -11.35 -8.42 -2.02
CA ASP A 38 -12.19 -7.29 -2.38
C ASP A 38 -11.40 -6.20 -3.12
N LEU A 39 -10.07 -6.25 -3.06
CA LEU A 39 -9.20 -5.26 -3.68
C LEU A 39 -8.45 -5.80 -4.90
N LYS A 40 -8.72 -7.02 -5.33
CA LYS A 40 -7.93 -7.65 -6.39
C LYS A 40 -7.84 -6.82 -7.68
N ASN A 41 -8.88 -6.07 -8.01
CA ASN A 41 -8.88 -5.22 -9.20
C ASN A 41 -8.06 -3.95 -9.03
N ASN A 42 -7.67 -3.66 -7.80
CA ASN A 42 -6.88 -2.47 -7.46
C ASN A 42 -5.42 -2.82 -7.20
N ILE A 43 -5.08 -4.12 -7.16
CA ILE A 43 -3.75 -4.60 -6.84
C ILE A 43 -3.08 -5.14 -8.10
N LYS A 44 -1.83 -4.78 -8.30
CA LYS A 44 -1.04 -5.25 -9.43
C LYS A 44 0.37 -5.61 -8.95
N ALA A 45 0.83 -6.79 -9.36
CA ALA A 45 2.22 -7.17 -9.12
C ALA A 45 3.14 -6.34 -10.02
N LEU A 46 4.22 -5.84 -9.43
CA LEU A 46 5.18 -5.01 -10.15
C LEU A 46 6.29 -5.85 -10.74
N LYS A 47 6.95 -5.29 -11.76
CA LYS A 47 8.01 -5.98 -12.51
C LYS A 47 9.28 -5.14 -12.50
N GLY A 48 10.37 -5.71 -13.01
CA GLY A 48 11.66 -5.01 -13.13
C GLY A 48 12.26 -4.72 -11.77
N GLU A 49 12.65 -3.47 -11.55
CA GLU A 49 13.26 -3.03 -10.29
C GLU A 49 12.37 -3.26 -9.08
N TYR A 50 11.06 -3.29 -9.30
CA TYR A 50 10.08 -3.43 -8.23
C TYR A 50 9.55 -4.86 -8.12
N SER A 51 10.22 -5.82 -8.76
CA SER A 51 9.81 -7.22 -8.70
C SER A 51 9.71 -7.69 -7.24
N GLY A 52 8.65 -8.40 -6.91
CA GLY A 52 8.37 -8.85 -5.55
C GLY A 52 7.51 -7.89 -4.75
N LEU A 53 7.22 -6.72 -5.31
CA LEU A 53 6.34 -5.74 -4.68
C LEU A 53 5.00 -5.67 -5.43
N PHE A 54 4.01 -5.07 -4.77
CA PHE A 54 2.67 -4.89 -5.32
C PHE A 54 2.27 -3.43 -5.23
N ARG A 55 1.40 -3.02 -6.14
CA ARG A 55 0.82 -1.69 -6.12
C ARG A 55 -0.67 -1.80 -5.78
N LEU A 56 -1.10 -1.02 -4.81
CA LEU A 56 -2.52 -0.81 -4.51
C LEU A 56 -2.92 0.57 -5.00
N ARG A 57 -3.94 0.63 -5.84
CA ARG A 57 -4.50 1.89 -6.33
C ARG A 57 -5.61 2.34 -5.39
N VAL A 58 -5.48 3.56 -4.89
CA VAL A 58 -6.49 4.19 -4.03
C VAL A 58 -6.78 5.57 -4.62
N THR A 59 -7.81 5.68 -5.46
CA THR A 59 -8.13 6.89 -6.22
C THR A 59 -6.92 7.38 -7.02
N ASN A 60 -6.42 8.59 -6.74
CA ASN A 60 -5.23 9.14 -7.40
C ASN A 60 -3.93 8.81 -6.66
N TYR A 61 -4.02 8.00 -5.62
CA TYR A 61 -2.86 7.64 -4.81
C TYR A 61 -2.44 6.21 -5.11
N ARG A 62 -1.17 5.93 -4.83
CA ARG A 62 -0.59 4.60 -5.01
C ARG A 62 0.11 4.21 -3.73
N VAL A 63 -0.08 2.95 -3.34
CA VAL A 63 0.60 2.36 -2.19
C VAL A 63 1.41 1.18 -2.72
N ILE A 64 2.70 1.20 -2.47
CA ILE A 64 3.58 0.07 -2.81
C ILE A 64 3.79 -0.73 -1.55
N PHE A 65 3.56 -2.03 -1.63
CA PHE A 65 3.66 -2.88 -0.45
C PHE A 65 4.33 -4.21 -0.77
N ARG A 66 4.81 -4.85 0.28
CA ARG A 66 5.44 -6.17 0.24
C ARG A 66 4.66 -7.10 1.16
N VAL A 67 4.47 -8.34 0.73
CA VAL A 67 3.81 -9.36 1.55
C VAL A 67 4.87 -10.33 2.05
N GLU A 68 4.95 -10.48 3.35
CA GLU A 68 5.82 -11.47 4.00
C GLU A 68 4.92 -12.56 4.56
N GLU A 69 4.71 -13.61 3.78
CA GLU A 69 3.75 -14.65 4.13
C GLU A 69 4.14 -15.43 5.36
N GLU A 70 5.42 -15.71 5.56
CA GLU A 70 5.90 -16.43 6.73
C GLU A 70 5.62 -15.71 8.03
N LYS A 71 5.68 -14.38 8.00
CA LYS A 71 5.41 -13.55 9.16
C LYS A 71 3.98 -13.06 9.23
N VAL A 72 3.22 -13.27 8.16
CA VAL A 72 1.84 -12.77 8.01
C VAL A 72 1.82 -11.25 8.16
N VAL A 73 2.75 -10.56 7.49
CA VAL A 73 2.91 -9.11 7.56
C VAL A 73 2.84 -8.50 6.17
N ILE A 74 2.11 -7.41 6.05
CA ILE A 74 2.13 -6.55 4.87
C ILE A 74 2.89 -5.28 5.25
N THR A 75 3.98 -5.02 4.55
CA THR A 75 4.85 -3.88 4.79
C THR A 75 4.63 -2.82 3.71
N ILE A 76 4.29 -1.62 4.13
CA ILE A 76 4.09 -0.50 3.21
C ILE A 76 5.45 0.12 2.92
N VAL A 77 5.82 0.09 1.65
CA VAL A 77 7.14 0.53 1.18
C VAL A 77 7.10 1.97 0.69
N ARG A 78 6.04 2.37 -0.02
CA ARG A 78 5.87 3.74 -0.49
C ARG A 78 4.40 4.13 -0.51
N VAL A 79 4.13 5.40 -0.31
CA VAL A 79 2.78 5.98 -0.42
C VAL A 79 2.90 7.34 -1.08
N GLY A 80 2.07 7.62 -2.07
CA GLY A 80 2.08 8.94 -2.68
C GLY A 80 1.07 9.08 -3.81
N HIS A 81 1.01 10.29 -4.35
CA HIS A 81 0.18 10.55 -5.51
C HIS A 81 0.73 9.79 -6.71
N ARG A 82 -0.15 9.35 -7.61
CA ARG A 82 0.25 8.58 -8.80
C ARG A 82 1.33 9.26 -9.62
N LYS A 83 1.43 10.59 -9.57
CA LYS A 83 2.44 11.35 -10.30
C LYS A 83 3.83 11.20 -9.67
N ASP A 84 3.90 10.83 -8.40
CA ASP A 84 5.14 10.82 -7.65
C ASP A 84 5.69 9.41 -7.40
N ILE A 85 4.91 8.37 -7.67
CA ILE A 85 5.27 7.00 -7.30
C ILE A 85 5.97 6.24 -8.42
N TYR A 86 5.85 6.60 -9.62
CA TYR A 86 6.56 5.93 -10.73
C TYR A 86 7.41 6.90 -11.50
#